data_a9b79c27d4c6f42f37a0aedfc18004d3
#
_entry.id   a9b79c27d4c6f42f37a0aedfc18004d3
#
_cell.length_a   1.000
_cell.length_b   1.000
_cell.length_c   1.000
_cell.angle_alpha   90.00
_cell.angle_beta   90.00
_cell.angle_gamma   90.00
#
_symmetry.space_group_name_H-M   'P 1'
#
loop_
_entity.id
_entity.type
_entity.pdbx_description
1 polymer ?
#
loop_
_entity_poly.entity_id
_entity_poly.type
_entity_poly.pdbx_seq_one_letter_code
_entity_poly.pdbx_strand_id
1 'polypeptide(L)'
;MPKNILFVCVENAGRSQMAEAFFRKYGGKKFNVTSAGTTPSSKLNPIVVSVMKEIGIDVTKQSPKLLSDSMIGDSFRTVNMGCMDKKSCPALFVKDVLDWNIVDPKEKSIEQVRKIRDQIKFEVKNLVKSLEEEKTYSNLQIFIAELIGTFILVIFATGSIVYDAKTFDAQLGIPFAALAPFLALLIGVYAFGRVSLAHFNPAVTVGYYITGHITKLQAVYYFAAEIIGAILGSIFVLQFIGDDANL
;
A
#
# COMPACT_ATOMS: atom_id res chain seq x y z
N MET A 1 7.04 6.47 13.03
CA MET A 1 6.33 7.76 12.89
C MET A 1 4.85 7.47 12.64
N PRO A 2 3.90 8.30 13.09
CA PRO A 2 2.49 8.09 12.78
C PRO A 2 2.23 8.22 11.28
N LYS A 3 1.37 7.37 10.73
CA LYS A 3 0.99 7.38 9.32
C LYS A 3 0.06 8.57 9.05
N ASN A 4 0.32 9.33 7.99
CA ASN A 4 -0.46 10.52 7.63
C ASN A 4 -1.64 10.14 6.71
N ILE A 5 -2.85 10.53 7.09
CA ILE A 5 -4.07 10.34 6.28
C ILE A 5 -4.50 11.71 5.77
N LEU A 6 -4.75 11.81 4.46
CA LEU A 6 -5.14 13.04 3.79
C LEU A 6 -6.52 12.89 3.16
N PHE A 7 -7.47 13.78 3.53
CA PHE A 7 -8.77 13.88 2.89
C PHE A 7 -8.81 15.08 1.95
N VAL A 8 -9.16 14.88 0.69
CA VAL A 8 -9.15 15.91 -0.34
C VAL A 8 -10.55 16.12 -0.92
N CYS A 9 -10.97 17.36 -1.04
CA CYS A 9 -12.16 17.77 -1.81
C CYS A 9 -11.91 19.12 -2.49
N VAL A 10 -12.87 19.71 -3.19
CA VAL A 10 -12.65 20.98 -3.90
C VAL A 10 -12.44 22.13 -2.90
N GLU A 11 -13.43 22.49 -2.13
CA GLU A 11 -13.45 23.70 -1.29
C GLU A 11 -12.86 23.52 0.12
N ASN A 12 -12.59 22.29 0.55
CA ASN A 12 -12.19 21.98 1.95
C ASN A 12 -13.07 22.67 3.02
N ALA A 13 -14.35 22.83 2.73
CA ALA A 13 -15.30 23.51 3.60
C ALA A 13 -16.40 22.60 4.13
N GLY A 14 -16.55 21.38 3.58
CA GLY A 14 -17.61 20.43 3.93
C GLY A 14 -17.10 19.01 4.09
N ARG A 15 -17.11 18.24 3.00
CA ARG A 15 -16.81 16.79 2.99
C ARG A 15 -15.53 16.41 3.71
N SER A 16 -14.40 16.94 3.28
CA SER A 16 -13.09 16.60 3.82
C SER A 16 -12.89 17.09 5.27
N GLN A 17 -13.56 18.18 5.66
CA GLN A 17 -13.54 18.67 7.04
C GLN A 17 -14.33 17.74 7.99
N MET A 18 -15.49 17.23 7.54
CA MET A 18 -16.23 16.20 8.27
C MET A 18 -15.42 14.92 8.42
N ALA A 19 -14.77 14.48 7.31
CA ALA A 19 -13.96 13.29 7.32
C ALA A 19 -12.74 13.42 8.26
N GLU A 20 -12.03 14.54 8.25
CA GLU A 20 -10.94 14.84 9.18
C GLU A 20 -11.42 14.76 10.63
N ALA A 21 -12.56 15.39 10.96
CA ALA A 21 -13.12 15.39 12.30
C ALA A 21 -13.51 13.98 12.77
N PHE A 22 -14.16 13.19 11.92
CA PHE A 22 -14.48 11.80 12.24
C PHE A 22 -13.22 10.94 12.40
N PHE A 23 -12.24 11.12 11.53
CA PHE A 23 -11.02 10.34 11.62
C PHE A 23 -10.22 10.69 12.88
N ARG A 24 -10.16 11.95 13.30
CA ARG A 24 -9.60 12.35 14.61
C ARG A 24 -10.30 11.66 15.78
N LYS A 25 -11.63 11.48 15.68
CA LYS A 25 -12.42 10.81 16.72
C LYS A 25 -12.21 9.30 16.77
N TYR A 26 -12.08 8.63 15.61
CA TYR A 26 -12.07 7.16 15.51
C TYR A 26 -10.70 6.54 15.22
N GLY A 27 -9.78 7.26 14.58
CA GLY A 27 -8.51 6.71 14.06
C GLY A 27 -7.39 6.53 15.10
N GLY A 28 -7.60 7.02 16.34
CA GLY A 28 -6.61 6.84 17.41
C GLY A 28 -5.29 7.59 17.21
N LYS A 29 -4.32 7.34 18.12
CA LYS A 29 -3.02 8.05 18.15
C LYS A 29 -2.00 7.53 17.14
N LYS A 30 -2.30 6.46 16.42
CA LYS A 30 -1.37 5.84 15.44
C LYS A 30 -1.31 6.61 14.12
N PHE A 31 -2.26 7.50 13.88
CA PHE A 31 -2.41 8.23 12.64
C PHE A 31 -2.43 9.73 12.88
N ASN A 32 -1.80 10.47 11.99
CA ASN A 32 -2.06 11.89 11.82
C ASN A 32 -3.09 12.05 10.71
N VAL A 33 -3.98 13.02 10.86
CA VAL A 33 -4.99 13.30 9.84
C VAL A 33 -5.00 14.77 9.49
N THR A 34 -5.12 15.06 8.22
CA THR A 34 -5.33 16.40 7.69
C THR A 34 -6.32 16.36 6.53
N SER A 35 -6.91 17.52 6.22
CA SER A 35 -7.71 17.69 5.02
C SER A 35 -7.24 18.91 4.23
N ALA A 36 -7.46 18.90 2.93
CA ALA A 36 -7.12 20.00 2.03
C ALA A 36 -8.11 20.11 0.87
N GLY A 37 -8.08 21.22 0.16
CA GLY A 37 -8.89 21.45 -1.04
C GLY A 37 -8.06 22.02 -2.17
N THR A 38 -8.46 21.72 -3.39
CA THR A 38 -7.81 22.28 -4.59
C THR A 38 -8.12 23.77 -4.78
N THR A 39 -9.29 24.22 -4.29
CA THR A 39 -9.74 25.61 -4.33
C THR A 39 -10.44 25.91 -3.01
N PRO A 40 -9.68 26.08 -1.91
CA PRO A 40 -10.28 26.21 -0.58
C PRO A 40 -11.14 27.46 -0.44
N SER A 41 -12.29 27.29 0.23
CA SER A 41 -13.16 28.41 0.62
C SER A 41 -12.52 29.23 1.73
N SER A 42 -13.03 30.44 1.95
CA SER A 42 -12.60 31.30 3.06
C SER A 42 -13.13 30.82 4.44
N LYS A 43 -14.23 30.07 4.46
CA LYS A 43 -14.92 29.63 5.69
C LYS A 43 -15.50 28.22 5.51
N LEU A 44 -15.71 27.54 6.64
CA LEU A 44 -16.47 26.30 6.67
C LEU A 44 -17.94 26.53 6.29
N ASN A 45 -18.55 25.51 5.69
CA ASN A 45 -19.99 25.54 5.41
C ASN A 45 -20.78 25.58 6.73
N PRO A 46 -21.62 26.60 6.98
CA PRO A 46 -22.33 26.76 8.24
C PRO A 46 -23.27 25.58 8.58
N ILE A 47 -23.89 24.99 7.54
CA ILE A 47 -24.76 23.81 7.74
C ILE A 47 -23.92 22.62 8.20
N VAL A 48 -22.72 22.43 7.64
CA VAL A 48 -21.79 21.39 8.08
C VAL A 48 -21.39 21.58 9.54
N VAL A 49 -21.06 22.80 9.95
CA VAL A 49 -20.76 23.11 11.36
C VAL A 49 -21.92 22.75 12.27
N SER A 50 -23.16 23.12 11.87
CA SER A 50 -24.37 22.81 12.62
C SER A 50 -24.59 21.30 12.78
N VAL A 51 -24.60 20.53 11.68
CA VAL A 51 -24.86 19.09 11.73
C VAL A 51 -23.78 18.30 12.46
N MET A 52 -22.52 18.77 12.45
CA MET A 52 -21.45 18.16 13.23
C MET A 52 -21.60 18.42 14.72
N LYS A 53 -22.03 19.64 15.10
CA LYS A 53 -22.32 19.99 16.48
C LYS A 53 -23.47 19.17 17.07
N GLU A 54 -24.51 18.83 16.27
CA GLU A 54 -25.62 17.96 16.69
C GLU A 54 -25.15 16.61 17.25
N ILE A 55 -24.01 16.09 16.77
CA ILE A 55 -23.44 14.80 17.19
C ILE A 55 -22.23 14.96 18.13
N GLY A 56 -22.08 16.14 18.71
CA GLY A 56 -21.04 16.45 19.70
C GLY A 56 -19.63 16.55 19.10
N ILE A 57 -19.50 16.89 17.81
CA ILE A 57 -18.20 17.12 17.17
C ILE A 57 -18.08 18.60 16.78
N ASP A 58 -17.15 19.29 17.43
CA ASP A 58 -16.84 20.68 17.14
C ASP A 58 -15.79 20.79 16.03
N VAL A 59 -16.19 21.34 14.89
CA VAL A 59 -15.29 21.59 13.73
C VAL A 59 -14.92 23.07 13.59
N THR A 60 -15.36 23.94 14.50
CA THR A 60 -15.13 25.40 14.41
C THR A 60 -13.66 25.79 14.48
N LYS A 61 -12.81 24.94 15.06
CA LYS A 61 -11.36 25.13 15.13
C LYS A 61 -10.61 24.70 13.87
N GLN A 62 -11.30 24.04 12.94
CA GLN A 62 -10.74 23.67 11.64
C GLN A 62 -10.86 24.85 10.67
N SER A 63 -9.96 24.91 9.69
CA SER A 63 -9.97 25.90 8.61
C SER A 63 -9.73 25.26 7.27
N PRO A 64 -10.29 25.78 6.18
CA PRO A 64 -9.95 25.34 4.84
C PRO A 64 -8.46 25.57 4.54
N LYS A 65 -7.83 24.57 3.92
CA LYS A 65 -6.39 24.54 3.59
C LYS A 65 -6.21 24.21 2.12
N LEU A 66 -5.25 24.89 1.48
CA LEU A 66 -4.87 24.59 0.11
C LEU A 66 -4.09 23.27 0.03
N LEU A 67 -4.45 22.42 -0.91
CA LEU A 67 -3.72 21.20 -1.20
C LEU A 67 -2.33 21.51 -1.75
N SER A 68 -1.30 20.89 -1.20
CA SER A 68 0.08 21.00 -1.68
C SER A 68 0.64 19.63 -2.08
N ASP A 69 1.63 19.63 -2.95
CA ASP A 69 2.32 18.41 -3.40
C ASP A 69 3.01 17.71 -2.22
N SER A 70 3.52 18.47 -1.25
CA SER A 70 4.11 17.90 -0.03
C SER A 70 3.08 17.12 0.80
N MET A 71 1.84 17.64 0.94
CA MET A 71 0.78 16.92 1.66
C MET A 71 0.46 15.57 1.02
N ILE A 72 0.46 15.52 -0.32
CA ILE A 72 0.24 14.29 -1.08
C ILE A 72 1.45 13.37 -0.93
N GLY A 73 2.66 13.92 -1.10
CA GLY A 73 3.91 13.20 -0.99
C GLY A 73 4.10 12.52 0.38
N ASP A 74 3.76 13.21 1.45
CA ASP A 74 3.90 12.76 2.83
C ASP A 74 2.73 11.89 3.31
N SER A 75 1.64 11.78 2.53
CA SER A 75 0.48 10.98 2.92
C SER A 75 0.77 9.48 2.77
N PHE A 76 0.40 8.73 3.79
CA PHE A 76 0.36 7.27 3.73
C PHE A 76 -0.87 6.79 2.93
N ARG A 77 -2.01 7.47 3.11
CA ARG A 77 -3.26 7.21 2.39
C ARG A 77 -3.94 8.53 2.07
N THR A 78 -4.32 8.70 0.81
CA THR A 78 -5.12 9.85 0.37
C THR A 78 -6.52 9.38 0.01
N VAL A 79 -7.53 10.14 0.46
CA VAL A 79 -8.93 9.91 0.14
C VAL A 79 -9.47 11.10 -0.67
N ASN A 80 -9.82 10.84 -1.91
CA ASN A 80 -10.48 11.79 -2.79
C ASN A 80 -12.00 11.73 -2.57
N MET A 81 -12.61 12.87 -2.30
CA MET A 81 -14.04 12.97 -1.98
C MET A 81 -14.81 13.77 -3.04
N GLY A 82 -14.61 13.43 -4.31
CA GLY A 82 -15.25 14.12 -5.43
C GLY A 82 -14.54 15.42 -5.79
N CYS A 83 -13.24 15.40 -5.72
CA CYS A 83 -12.36 16.42 -6.23
C CYS A 83 -11.92 16.01 -7.62
N MET A 84 -12.60 16.51 -8.64
CA MET A 84 -12.09 16.69 -9.99
C MET A 84 -11.70 15.46 -10.82
N ASP A 85 -11.66 15.72 -12.10
CA ASP A 85 -11.11 14.84 -13.10
C ASP A 85 -9.56 14.72 -12.98
N LYS A 86 -9.03 13.67 -13.57
CA LYS A 86 -7.59 13.36 -13.60
C LYS A 86 -6.71 14.51 -14.11
N LYS A 87 -7.27 15.45 -14.86
CA LYS A 87 -6.51 16.54 -15.48
C LYS A 87 -6.19 17.69 -14.53
N SER A 88 -7.01 17.87 -13.49
CA SER A 88 -6.91 19.03 -12.59
C SER A 88 -6.08 18.77 -11.34
N CYS A 89 -5.73 17.51 -11.05
CA CYS A 89 -4.91 17.16 -9.90
C CYS A 89 -3.99 15.96 -10.20
N PRO A 90 -2.94 16.11 -11.04
CA PRO A 90 -2.07 15.02 -11.46
C PRO A 90 -1.39 14.29 -10.31
N ALA A 91 -1.07 15.00 -9.24
CA ALA A 91 -0.40 14.44 -8.07
C ALA A 91 -1.25 13.41 -7.29
N LEU A 92 -2.60 13.46 -7.40
CA LEU A 92 -3.48 12.46 -6.81
C LEU A 92 -3.41 11.10 -7.50
N PHE A 93 -2.77 11.02 -8.67
CA PHE A 93 -2.72 9.78 -9.49
C PHE A 93 -1.42 9.00 -9.35
N VAL A 94 -0.49 9.47 -8.53
CA VAL A 94 0.85 8.86 -8.35
C VAL A 94 0.87 7.87 -7.18
N LYS A 95 -0.10 7.93 -6.26
CA LYS A 95 -0.20 7.05 -5.08
C LYS A 95 -1.58 6.40 -4.99
N ASP A 96 -1.66 5.37 -4.17
CA ASP A 96 -2.85 4.61 -3.81
C ASP A 96 -3.93 5.53 -3.21
N VAL A 97 -4.80 6.05 -4.07
CA VAL A 97 -5.86 7.01 -3.74
C VAL A 97 -7.18 6.27 -3.66
N LEU A 98 -7.88 6.41 -2.54
CA LEU A 98 -9.25 5.92 -2.40
C LEU A 98 -10.22 6.99 -2.89
N ASP A 99 -11.06 6.64 -3.85
CA ASP A 99 -12.12 7.53 -4.33
C ASP A 99 -13.44 7.25 -3.60
N TRP A 100 -13.92 8.26 -2.84
CA TRP A 100 -15.24 8.22 -2.23
C TRP A 100 -16.21 9.10 -3.01
N ASN A 101 -17.19 8.48 -3.63
CA ASN A 101 -18.22 9.19 -4.37
C ASN A 101 -19.25 9.80 -3.40
N ILE A 102 -18.90 10.93 -2.80
CA ILE A 102 -19.71 11.65 -1.80
C ILE A 102 -20.32 12.91 -2.42
N VAL A 103 -21.62 13.03 -2.33
CA VAL A 103 -22.36 14.22 -2.81
C VAL A 103 -21.88 15.48 -2.09
N ASP A 104 -21.76 16.60 -2.83
CA ASP A 104 -21.38 17.87 -2.23
C ASP A 104 -22.50 18.42 -1.32
N PRO A 105 -22.20 18.80 -0.05
CA PRO A 105 -23.16 19.40 0.85
C PRO A 105 -23.54 20.85 0.50
N LYS A 106 -22.86 21.47 -0.46
CA LYS A 106 -23.15 22.83 -0.90
C LYS A 106 -24.57 22.92 -1.46
N GLU A 107 -25.31 23.94 -1.06
CA GLU A 107 -26.68 24.20 -1.50
C GLU A 107 -27.68 23.06 -1.17
N LYS A 108 -27.35 22.19 -0.23
CA LYS A 108 -28.23 21.11 0.22
C LYS A 108 -28.98 21.49 1.48
N SER A 109 -30.19 20.91 1.64
CA SER A 109 -30.95 21.05 2.87
C SER A 109 -30.20 20.41 4.05
N ILE A 110 -30.52 20.87 5.28
CA ILE A 110 -29.91 20.33 6.49
C ILE A 110 -30.09 18.80 6.60
N GLU A 111 -31.25 18.29 6.18
CA GLU A 111 -31.53 16.85 6.17
C GLU A 111 -30.67 16.07 5.20
N GLN A 112 -30.43 16.65 4.01
CA GLN A 112 -29.50 16.06 3.05
C GLN A 112 -28.06 16.07 3.57
N VAL A 113 -27.65 17.16 4.23
CA VAL A 113 -26.31 17.26 4.82
C VAL A 113 -26.12 16.27 5.98
N ARG A 114 -27.18 15.99 6.77
CA ARG A 114 -27.13 14.91 7.78
C ARG A 114 -26.88 13.54 7.15
N LYS A 115 -27.53 13.22 6.02
CA LYS A 115 -27.29 11.96 5.29
C LYS A 115 -25.86 11.87 4.77
N ILE A 116 -25.35 12.95 4.19
CA ILE A 116 -23.96 13.04 3.71
C ILE A 116 -22.98 12.86 4.88
N ARG A 117 -23.22 13.53 6.02
CA ARG A 117 -22.44 13.37 7.24
C ARG A 117 -22.39 11.90 7.69
N ASP A 118 -23.54 11.25 7.73
CA ASP A 118 -23.64 9.86 8.21
C ASP A 118 -22.99 8.88 7.24
N GLN A 119 -23.04 9.14 5.93
CA GLN A 119 -22.26 8.40 4.90
C GLN A 119 -20.75 8.56 5.14
N ILE A 120 -20.28 9.79 5.30
CA ILE A 120 -18.85 10.07 5.58
C ILE A 120 -18.40 9.37 6.87
N LYS A 121 -19.23 9.41 7.92
CA LYS A 121 -18.96 8.70 9.18
C LYS A 121 -18.80 7.20 8.97
N PHE A 122 -19.64 6.60 8.15
CA PHE A 122 -19.56 5.17 7.81
C PHE A 122 -18.26 4.84 7.07
N GLU A 123 -17.94 5.60 6.01
CA GLU A 123 -16.72 5.40 5.22
C GLU A 123 -15.45 5.60 6.07
N VAL A 124 -15.43 6.61 6.94
CA VAL A 124 -14.29 6.82 7.86
C VAL A 124 -14.12 5.64 8.81
N LYS A 125 -15.21 5.09 9.35
CA LYS A 125 -15.12 3.92 10.24
C LYS A 125 -14.59 2.68 9.50
N ASN A 126 -15.03 2.46 8.27
CA ASN A 126 -14.52 1.37 7.43
C ASN A 126 -13.04 1.56 7.13
N LEU A 127 -12.62 2.78 6.80
CA LEU A 127 -11.21 3.11 6.57
C LEU A 127 -10.37 2.85 7.83
N VAL A 128 -10.81 3.31 9.00
CA VAL A 128 -10.10 3.07 10.26
C VAL A 128 -9.97 1.57 10.52
N LYS A 129 -11.05 0.82 10.35
CA LYS A 129 -11.04 -0.63 10.52
C LYS A 129 -10.04 -1.30 9.56
N SER A 130 -10.05 -0.94 8.28
CA SER A 130 -9.12 -1.49 7.29
C SER A 130 -7.66 -1.16 7.61
N LEU A 131 -7.39 0.07 8.08
CA LEU A 131 -6.05 0.50 8.49
C LEU A 131 -5.56 -0.21 9.78
N GLU A 132 -6.46 -0.56 10.68
CA GLU A 132 -6.14 -1.34 11.90
C GLU A 132 -5.92 -2.82 11.59
N GLU A 133 -6.65 -3.35 10.62
CA GLU A 133 -6.51 -4.74 10.14
C GLU A 133 -5.30 -4.92 9.20
N GLU A 134 -4.73 -3.84 8.70
CA GLU A 134 -3.52 -3.88 7.86
C GLU A 134 -2.33 -4.39 8.69
N LYS A 135 -2.07 -5.70 8.55
CA LYS A 135 -0.98 -6.37 9.26
C LYS A 135 0.35 -5.77 8.82
N THR A 136 0.98 -5.01 9.70
CA THR A 136 2.37 -4.61 9.51
C THR A 136 3.28 -5.76 9.97
N TYR A 137 3.96 -6.38 9.02
CA TYR A 137 4.94 -7.41 9.34
C TYR A 137 6.25 -6.77 9.79
N SER A 138 6.94 -7.42 10.75
CA SER A 138 8.26 -6.96 11.19
C SER A 138 9.31 -7.20 10.10
N ASN A 139 10.41 -6.43 10.14
CA ASN A 139 11.51 -6.63 9.21
C ASN A 139 12.07 -8.06 9.26
N LEU A 140 12.01 -8.72 10.42
CA LEU A 140 12.43 -10.12 10.55
C LEU A 140 11.48 -11.07 9.82
N GLN A 141 10.17 -10.85 9.90
CA GLN A 141 9.19 -11.67 9.17
C GLN A 141 9.33 -11.49 7.65
N ILE A 142 9.57 -10.26 7.20
CA ILE A 142 9.86 -9.95 5.81
C ILE A 142 11.14 -10.67 5.37
N PHE A 143 12.21 -10.57 6.15
CA PHE A 143 13.49 -11.24 5.89
C PHE A 143 13.31 -12.76 5.74
N ILE A 144 12.62 -13.40 6.67
CA ILE A 144 12.40 -14.86 6.64
C ILE A 144 11.58 -15.25 5.41
N ALA A 145 10.53 -14.50 5.07
CA ALA A 145 9.70 -14.77 3.90
C ALA A 145 10.49 -14.66 2.59
N GLU A 146 11.30 -13.61 2.44
CA GLU A 146 12.16 -13.41 1.27
C GLU A 146 13.27 -14.46 1.17
N LEU A 147 13.89 -14.80 2.30
CA LEU A 147 14.91 -15.83 2.35
C LEU A 147 14.39 -17.18 1.88
N ILE A 148 13.25 -17.62 2.44
CA ILE A 148 12.63 -18.90 2.07
C ILE A 148 12.16 -18.88 0.61
N GLY A 149 11.51 -17.79 0.18
CA GLY A 149 11.01 -17.67 -1.17
C GLY A 149 12.12 -17.68 -2.21
N THR A 150 13.20 -16.91 -1.99
CA THR A 150 14.37 -16.91 -2.88
C THR A 150 15.09 -18.25 -2.88
N PHE A 151 15.26 -18.86 -1.71
CA PHE A 151 15.86 -20.19 -1.60
C PHE A 151 15.10 -21.22 -2.45
N ILE A 152 13.77 -21.29 -2.32
CA ILE A 152 12.93 -22.19 -3.11
C ILE A 152 13.03 -21.86 -4.61
N LEU A 153 12.92 -20.56 -4.96
CA LEU A 153 12.99 -20.14 -6.37
C LEU A 153 14.29 -20.57 -7.02
N VAL A 154 15.44 -20.40 -6.35
CA VAL A 154 16.75 -20.78 -6.88
C VAL A 154 16.87 -22.29 -7.02
N ILE A 155 16.39 -23.08 -6.05
CA ILE A 155 16.40 -24.54 -6.17
C ILE A 155 15.64 -25.00 -7.42
N PHE A 156 14.45 -24.45 -7.66
CA PHE A 156 13.66 -24.86 -8.81
C PHE A 156 14.20 -24.27 -10.13
N ALA A 157 14.78 -23.07 -10.13
CA ALA A 157 15.32 -22.45 -11.32
C ALA A 157 16.60 -23.13 -11.80
N THR A 158 17.57 -23.32 -10.91
CA THR A 158 18.85 -23.95 -11.25
C THR A 158 18.77 -25.46 -11.18
N GLY A 159 18.07 -26.00 -10.18
CA GLY A 159 17.96 -27.45 -9.97
C GLY A 159 17.21 -28.15 -11.08
N SER A 160 16.20 -27.55 -11.71
CA SER A 160 15.51 -28.14 -12.85
C SER A 160 16.45 -28.38 -14.05
N ILE A 161 17.31 -27.40 -14.33
CA ILE A 161 18.28 -27.48 -15.43
C ILE A 161 19.32 -28.56 -15.14
N VAL A 162 19.90 -28.55 -13.95
CA VAL A 162 20.92 -29.53 -13.53
C VAL A 162 20.34 -30.94 -13.48
N TYR A 163 19.12 -31.10 -12.97
CA TYR A 163 18.42 -32.36 -12.88
C TYR A 163 18.11 -32.94 -14.27
N ASP A 164 17.65 -32.14 -15.23
CA ASP A 164 17.37 -32.53 -16.59
C ASP A 164 18.65 -32.96 -17.28
N ALA A 165 19.71 -32.17 -17.18
CA ALA A 165 21.02 -32.51 -17.78
C ALA A 165 21.60 -33.82 -17.24
N LYS A 166 21.49 -34.08 -15.93
CA LYS A 166 22.06 -35.25 -15.26
C LYS A 166 21.23 -36.52 -15.46
N THR A 167 19.91 -36.40 -15.48
CA THR A 167 19.01 -37.57 -15.44
C THR A 167 18.44 -37.93 -16.82
N PHE A 168 18.24 -36.94 -17.67
CA PHE A 168 17.55 -37.09 -18.94
C PHE A 168 18.34 -36.58 -20.15
N ASP A 169 19.66 -36.38 -20.02
CA ASP A 169 20.52 -35.82 -21.08
C ASP A 169 19.92 -34.54 -21.71
N ALA A 170 19.33 -33.69 -20.89
CA ALA A 170 18.64 -32.46 -21.27
C ALA A 170 17.40 -32.66 -22.20
N GLN A 171 16.77 -33.84 -22.18
CA GLN A 171 15.63 -34.15 -23.06
C GLN A 171 14.33 -33.44 -22.65
N LEU A 172 14.18 -33.09 -21.36
CA LEU A 172 13.01 -32.31 -20.89
C LEU A 172 13.09 -30.85 -21.37
N GLY A 173 14.29 -30.31 -21.53
CA GLY A 173 14.62 -29.09 -22.22
C GLY A 173 13.94 -27.84 -21.65
N ILE A 174 13.77 -26.81 -22.50
CA ILE A 174 13.25 -25.49 -22.16
C ILE A 174 11.91 -25.52 -21.44
N PRO A 175 10.89 -26.34 -21.81
CA PRO A 175 9.62 -26.35 -21.10
C PRO A 175 9.76 -26.71 -19.63
N PHE A 176 10.61 -27.66 -19.27
CA PHE A 176 10.84 -28.05 -17.88
C PHE A 176 11.62 -26.97 -17.11
N ALA A 177 12.69 -26.43 -17.74
CA ALA A 177 13.48 -25.34 -17.18
C ALA A 177 12.67 -24.05 -16.96
N ALA A 178 11.63 -23.81 -17.73
CA ALA A 178 10.73 -22.66 -17.56
C ALA A 178 9.60 -22.92 -16.56
N LEU A 179 8.98 -24.11 -16.61
CA LEU A 179 7.82 -24.44 -15.79
C LEU A 179 8.16 -24.56 -14.29
N ALA A 180 9.29 -25.15 -13.96
CA ALA A 180 9.69 -25.36 -12.57
C ALA A 180 9.87 -24.05 -11.79
N PRO A 181 10.67 -23.06 -12.24
CA PRO A 181 10.76 -21.76 -11.57
C PRO A 181 9.45 -20.96 -11.62
N PHE A 182 8.65 -21.06 -12.69
CA PHE A 182 7.35 -20.43 -12.77
C PHE A 182 6.42 -20.91 -11.64
N LEU A 183 6.30 -22.23 -11.44
CA LEU A 183 5.48 -22.78 -10.37
C LEU A 183 6.01 -22.42 -8.99
N ALA A 184 7.33 -22.44 -8.79
CA ALA A 184 7.95 -22.01 -7.54
C ALA A 184 7.65 -20.53 -7.23
N LEU A 185 7.78 -19.66 -8.23
CA LEU A 185 7.46 -18.24 -8.10
C LEU A 185 5.97 -18.03 -7.80
N LEU A 186 5.08 -18.71 -8.53
CA LEU A 186 3.63 -18.61 -8.32
C LEU A 186 3.24 -18.98 -6.89
N ILE A 187 3.73 -20.13 -6.40
CA ILE A 187 3.49 -20.59 -5.03
C ILE A 187 4.09 -19.62 -4.02
N GLY A 188 5.32 -19.15 -4.26
CA GLY A 188 5.99 -18.18 -3.39
C GLY A 188 5.25 -16.87 -3.28
N VAL A 189 4.78 -16.31 -4.38
CA VAL A 189 3.97 -15.07 -4.40
C VAL A 189 2.67 -15.28 -3.64
N TYR A 190 1.99 -16.39 -3.83
CA TYR A 190 0.74 -16.68 -3.13
C TYR A 190 0.95 -16.87 -1.62
N ALA A 191 2.02 -17.55 -1.22
CA ALA A 191 2.34 -17.84 0.18
C ALA A 191 2.87 -16.62 0.93
N PHE A 192 3.78 -15.86 0.35
CA PHE A 192 4.54 -14.80 1.02
C PHE A 192 4.18 -13.37 0.59
N GLY A 193 3.41 -13.18 -0.48
CA GLY A 193 3.09 -11.87 -1.03
C GLY A 193 2.44 -10.93 -0.03
N ARG A 194 1.64 -11.43 0.91
CA ARG A 194 1.06 -10.63 2.00
C ARG A 194 2.06 -10.25 3.09
N VAL A 195 3.17 -10.97 3.21
CA VAL A 195 4.16 -10.75 4.27
C VAL A 195 5.27 -9.84 3.79
N SER A 196 5.83 -10.11 2.60
CA SER A 196 7.01 -9.45 2.08
C SER A 196 6.84 -8.84 0.69
N LEU A 197 5.65 -8.87 0.10
CA LEU A 197 5.39 -8.53 -1.29
C LEU A 197 6.04 -9.49 -2.29
N ALA A 198 6.74 -10.54 -1.80
CA ALA A 198 7.37 -11.60 -2.57
C ALA A 198 8.28 -11.05 -3.69
N HIS A 199 9.27 -10.25 -3.33
CA HIS A 199 10.22 -9.71 -4.30
C HIS A 199 11.10 -10.82 -4.88
N PHE A 200 11.72 -11.63 -4.03
CA PHE A 200 12.60 -12.76 -4.36
C PHE A 200 13.68 -12.43 -5.40
N ASN A 201 13.89 -11.13 -5.63
CA ASN A 201 14.79 -10.64 -6.68
C ASN A 201 15.29 -9.23 -6.33
N PRO A 202 16.60 -9.01 -6.25
CA PRO A 202 17.20 -7.71 -5.96
C PRO A 202 16.74 -6.58 -6.91
N ALA A 203 16.50 -6.87 -8.19
CA ALA A 203 16.01 -5.86 -9.14
C ALA A 203 14.60 -5.38 -8.79
N VAL A 204 13.72 -6.27 -8.31
CA VAL A 204 12.38 -5.90 -7.84
C VAL A 204 12.50 -5.03 -6.59
N THR A 205 13.36 -5.40 -5.65
CA THR A 205 13.64 -4.62 -4.44
C THR A 205 14.13 -3.21 -4.75
N VAL A 206 15.02 -3.05 -5.75
CA VAL A 206 15.45 -1.73 -6.24
C VAL A 206 14.26 -0.93 -6.76
N GLY A 207 13.40 -1.55 -7.58
CA GLY A 207 12.20 -0.90 -8.12
C GLY A 207 11.28 -0.37 -7.01
N TYR A 208 10.97 -1.19 -6.02
CA TYR A 208 10.13 -0.79 -4.87
C TYR A 208 10.78 0.27 -3.99
N TYR A 209 12.10 0.27 -3.85
CA TYR A 209 12.82 1.31 -3.13
C TYR A 209 12.78 2.65 -3.86
N ILE A 210 13.06 2.68 -5.16
CA ILE A 210 13.06 3.92 -5.98
C ILE A 210 11.65 4.53 -6.03
N THR A 211 10.62 3.71 -6.12
CA THR A 211 9.22 4.16 -6.14
C THR A 211 8.67 4.52 -4.75
N GLY A 212 9.49 4.39 -3.69
CA GLY A 212 9.12 4.79 -2.34
C GLY A 212 8.13 3.87 -1.62
N HIS A 213 7.97 2.63 -2.10
CA HIS A 213 7.07 1.65 -1.47
C HIS A 213 7.70 0.97 -0.26
N ILE A 214 9.04 0.92 -0.18
CA ILE A 214 9.78 0.39 0.96
C ILE A 214 10.81 1.40 1.45
N THR A 215 11.12 1.35 2.75
CA THR A 215 12.15 2.20 3.36
C THR A 215 13.55 1.68 3.06
N LYS A 216 14.58 2.55 3.20
CA LYS A 216 16.00 2.14 3.06
C LYS A 216 16.36 0.96 3.97
N LEU A 217 15.88 0.97 5.21
CA LEU A 217 16.13 -0.12 6.16
C LEU A 217 15.48 -1.43 5.68
N GLN A 218 14.23 -1.37 5.21
CA GLN A 218 13.57 -2.55 4.64
C GLN A 218 14.33 -3.08 3.44
N ALA A 219 14.77 -2.23 2.51
CA ALA A 219 15.56 -2.65 1.36
C ALA A 219 16.81 -3.45 1.76
N VAL A 220 17.51 -3.06 2.84
CA VAL A 220 18.65 -3.81 3.38
C VAL A 220 18.24 -5.22 3.82
N TYR A 221 17.11 -5.38 4.51
CA TYR A 221 16.61 -6.69 4.91
C TYR A 221 16.22 -7.56 3.71
N TYR A 222 15.60 -6.98 2.68
CA TYR A 222 15.28 -7.67 1.44
C TYR A 222 16.54 -8.17 0.75
N PHE A 223 17.51 -7.29 0.47
CA PHE A 223 18.77 -7.67 -0.18
C PHE A 223 19.52 -8.75 0.58
N ALA A 224 19.65 -8.63 1.90
CA ALA A 224 20.31 -9.63 2.71
C ALA A 224 19.61 -10.99 2.62
N ALA A 225 18.28 -11.02 2.68
CA ALA A 225 17.49 -12.24 2.58
C ALA A 225 17.62 -12.91 1.20
N GLU A 226 17.51 -12.12 0.15
CA GLU A 226 17.62 -12.59 -1.25
C GLU A 226 19.01 -13.17 -1.56
N ILE A 227 20.08 -12.48 -1.15
CA ILE A 227 21.45 -12.96 -1.37
C ILE A 227 21.71 -14.24 -0.57
N ILE A 228 21.36 -14.28 0.70
CA ILE A 228 21.57 -15.46 1.54
C ILE A 228 20.70 -16.61 1.03
N GLY A 229 19.45 -16.38 0.69
CA GLY A 229 18.55 -17.40 0.13
C GLY A 229 19.07 -17.99 -1.19
N ALA A 230 19.60 -17.14 -2.08
CA ALA A 230 20.19 -17.58 -3.32
C ALA A 230 21.44 -18.44 -3.12
N ILE A 231 22.34 -18.04 -2.23
CA ILE A 231 23.55 -18.80 -1.89
C ILE A 231 23.17 -20.16 -1.29
N LEU A 232 22.25 -20.19 -0.33
CA LEU A 232 21.80 -21.46 0.27
C LEU A 232 21.11 -22.37 -0.73
N GLY A 233 20.29 -21.82 -1.64
CA GLY A 233 19.65 -22.57 -2.72
C GLY A 233 20.66 -23.16 -3.69
N SER A 234 21.68 -22.40 -4.08
CA SER A 234 22.76 -22.87 -4.95
C SER A 234 23.59 -23.99 -4.30
N ILE A 235 23.92 -23.84 -3.00
CA ILE A 235 24.63 -24.89 -2.25
C ILE A 235 23.78 -26.16 -2.17
N PHE A 236 22.46 -26.02 -1.94
CA PHE A 236 21.56 -27.16 -1.92
C PHE A 236 21.54 -27.91 -3.25
N VAL A 237 21.41 -27.17 -4.37
CA VAL A 237 21.44 -27.77 -5.72
C VAL A 237 22.78 -28.48 -5.98
N LEU A 238 23.90 -27.85 -5.66
CA LEU A 238 25.24 -28.44 -5.82
C LEU A 238 25.36 -29.76 -5.04
N GLN A 239 24.94 -29.77 -3.78
CA GLN A 239 25.14 -30.90 -2.89
C GLN A 239 24.17 -32.07 -3.12
N PHE A 240 22.92 -31.80 -3.49
CA PHE A 240 21.87 -32.82 -3.58
C PHE A 240 21.49 -33.21 -5.01
N ILE A 241 21.79 -32.34 -5.99
CA ILE A 241 21.39 -32.56 -7.38
C ILE A 241 22.59 -32.61 -8.31
N GLY A 242 23.63 -31.82 -8.02
CA GLY A 242 24.65 -31.46 -9.00
C GLY A 242 26.09 -31.80 -8.71
N ASP A 243 26.39 -32.85 -7.91
CA ASP A 243 27.77 -33.16 -7.48
C ASP A 243 28.75 -33.45 -8.64
N ASP A 244 28.27 -33.77 -9.86
CA ASP A 244 29.06 -34.06 -11.03
C ASP A 244 28.80 -33.16 -12.25
N ALA A 245 28.06 -32.08 -12.06
CA ALA A 245 27.77 -31.19 -13.19
C ALA A 245 28.96 -30.28 -13.49
N ASN A 246 29.84 -30.73 -14.36
CA ASN A 246 30.71 -29.88 -15.17
C ASN A 246 29.81 -29.11 -16.16
N LEU A 247 29.18 -28.03 -15.70
CA LEU A 247 28.49 -27.07 -16.54
C LEU A 247 29.41 -25.91 -16.87
#